data_c9d398f7a2cd484ce2c0fecfb9c4aabf
#
_entry.id   c9d398f7a2cd484ce2c0fecfb9c4aabf
#
_cell.length_a   1.000
_cell.length_b   1.000
_cell.length_c   1.000
_cell.angle_alpha   90.00
_cell.angle_beta   90.00
_cell.angle_gamma   90.00
#
_symmetry.space_group_name_H-M   'P 1'
#
loop_
_entity.id
_entity.type
_entity.pdbx_description
1 polymer ?
#
loop_
_entity_poly.entity_id
_entity_poly.type
_entity_poly.pdbx_seq_one_letter_code
_entity_poly.pdbx_strand_id
1 'polypeptide(L)'
;PDLSALVQSALVENYDLKAAAARLDAAVAQARIDGSGLWPQIAFNADHQQVQIRDAGFGSARFGVFEALFSLSWELDVWGRIRDARRAALLEAGAVASDLNGARLSLAARIAQSYFDLAEARLQSEVAEQSVKDRRTIVQLVRGRFARGITNALDLRLALTDLSTAEAQLSQARNQIQLVSRRLEVLLGRYPAGRLTEASALPEPPPGLPAGLPSELLERRPDLIAAFDRLLAADSRVESARKLLLPRIVLTAAGGTRSTALTDLVDPRSLAWNVVIGMMQPLFTGGRIRGEINLNEARAEEALNLYKNTALNAFREVEQVLAADEWLREQEKALRHAVEQTEASRKLAIYSYQLGIIEILTLLDSYRSTLNAQSAHISVKRQLLTNRINLYLALGGGV
;
A
#
# COMPACT_ATOMS: atom_id res chain seq x y z
N PRO A 1 -4.96 11.82 21.62
CA PRO A 1 -3.66 11.18 21.52
C PRO A 1 -2.79 11.95 20.55
N ASP A 2 -1.52 11.99 20.87
CA ASP A 2 -0.50 12.55 20.00
C ASP A 2 -0.49 11.77 18.67
N LEU A 3 -0.18 12.43 17.54
CA LEU A 3 -0.10 11.80 16.21
C LEU A 3 0.78 10.55 16.23
N SER A 4 1.88 10.56 16.98
CA SER A 4 2.77 9.41 17.12
C SER A 4 2.07 8.20 17.75
N ALA A 5 1.22 8.38 18.75
CA ALA A 5 0.45 7.30 19.36
C ALA A 5 -0.61 6.71 18.40
N LEU A 6 -1.22 7.55 17.55
CA LEU A 6 -2.14 7.08 16.51
C LEU A 6 -1.41 6.24 15.46
N VAL A 7 -0.25 6.69 15.02
CA VAL A 7 0.58 5.93 14.05
C VAL A 7 0.99 4.58 14.65
N GLN A 8 1.48 4.55 15.90
CA GLN A 8 1.87 3.29 16.54
C GLN A 8 0.68 2.32 16.70
N SER A 9 -0.48 2.81 17.14
CA SER A 9 -1.69 1.98 17.23
C SER A 9 -2.06 1.37 15.88
N ALA A 10 -2.03 2.18 14.81
CA ALA A 10 -2.37 1.70 13.49
C ALA A 10 -1.38 0.68 12.93
N LEU A 11 -0.08 0.84 13.18
CA LEU A 11 0.93 -0.14 12.75
C LEU A 11 0.71 -1.54 13.37
N VAL A 12 0.01 -1.61 14.52
CA VAL A 12 -0.35 -2.88 15.17
C VAL A 12 -1.75 -3.36 14.77
N GLU A 13 -2.73 -2.45 14.64
CA GLU A 13 -4.13 -2.81 14.52
C GLU A 13 -4.65 -2.85 13.08
N ASN A 14 -4.00 -2.18 12.13
CA ASN A 14 -4.47 -2.06 10.75
C ASN A 14 -4.52 -3.43 10.02
N TYR A 15 -5.66 -3.75 9.43
CA TYR A 15 -5.89 -5.03 8.76
C TYR A 15 -5.17 -5.16 7.42
N ASP A 16 -4.97 -4.06 6.67
CA ASP A 16 -4.21 -4.10 5.41
C ASP A 16 -2.74 -4.46 5.69
N LEU A 17 -2.18 -3.92 6.79
CA LEU A 17 -0.81 -4.23 7.19
C LEU A 17 -0.68 -5.68 7.70
N LYS A 18 -1.67 -6.20 8.43
CA LYS A 18 -1.72 -7.62 8.83
C LYS A 18 -1.81 -8.53 7.60
N ALA A 19 -2.59 -8.15 6.59
CA ALA A 19 -2.65 -8.89 5.33
C ALA A 19 -1.32 -8.84 4.57
N ALA A 20 -0.61 -7.71 4.58
CA ALA A 20 0.73 -7.61 3.99
C ALA A 20 1.76 -8.48 4.73
N ALA A 21 1.69 -8.56 6.06
CA ALA A 21 2.54 -9.47 6.84
C ALA A 21 2.26 -10.95 6.50
N ALA A 22 0.99 -11.34 6.37
CA ALA A 22 0.63 -12.70 5.97
C ALA A 22 1.11 -13.03 4.54
N ARG A 23 1.17 -12.05 3.62
CA ARG A 23 1.78 -12.25 2.29
C ARG A 23 3.28 -12.53 2.38
N LEU A 24 3.99 -11.88 3.30
CA LEU A 24 5.40 -12.17 3.56
C LEU A 24 5.58 -13.61 4.08
N ASP A 25 4.75 -14.05 5.04
CA ASP A 25 4.80 -15.42 5.55
C ASP A 25 4.55 -16.44 4.43
N ALA A 26 3.59 -16.16 3.55
CA ALA A 26 3.31 -16.99 2.37
C ALA A 26 4.50 -17.05 1.40
N ALA A 27 5.16 -15.92 1.12
CA ALA A 27 6.34 -15.87 0.24
C ALA A 27 7.53 -16.65 0.84
N VAL A 28 7.75 -16.53 2.15
CA VAL A 28 8.78 -17.30 2.87
C VAL A 28 8.46 -18.80 2.84
N ALA A 29 7.20 -19.19 3.01
CA ALA A 29 6.77 -20.59 2.89
C ALA A 29 6.96 -21.12 1.45
N GLN A 30 6.67 -20.29 0.43
CA GLN A 30 6.92 -20.65 -0.97
C GLN A 30 8.42 -20.88 -1.23
N ALA A 31 9.29 -20.04 -0.70
CA ALA A 31 10.74 -20.23 -0.83
C ALA A 31 11.23 -21.53 -0.17
N ARG A 32 10.59 -22.00 0.90
CA ARG A 32 10.85 -23.32 1.50
C ARG A 32 10.40 -24.45 0.58
N ILE A 33 9.20 -24.33 -0.03
CA ILE A 33 8.67 -25.30 -0.99
C ILE A 33 9.62 -25.42 -2.18
N ASP A 34 10.02 -24.29 -2.79
CA ASP A 34 10.90 -24.28 -3.96
C ASP A 34 12.32 -24.82 -3.62
N GLY A 35 12.76 -24.63 -2.38
CA GLY A 35 14.02 -25.18 -1.88
C GLY A 35 13.95 -26.65 -1.42
N SER A 36 12.76 -27.22 -1.29
CA SER A 36 12.60 -28.58 -0.74
C SER A 36 13.22 -29.66 -1.63
N GLY A 37 13.28 -29.41 -2.94
CA GLY A 37 13.93 -30.33 -3.89
C GLY A 37 15.44 -30.49 -3.69
N LEU A 38 16.12 -29.66 -2.88
CA LEU A 38 17.52 -29.84 -2.47
C LEU A 38 17.70 -31.01 -1.50
N TRP A 39 16.63 -31.48 -0.88
CA TRP A 39 16.62 -32.52 0.11
C TRP A 39 15.99 -33.80 -0.42
N PRO A 40 16.41 -34.99 0.03
CA PRO A 40 15.74 -36.23 -0.31
C PRO A 40 14.28 -36.20 0.15
N GLN A 41 13.39 -36.69 -0.72
CA GLN A 41 11.98 -36.87 -0.41
C GLN A 41 11.76 -38.36 -0.02
N ILE A 42 11.18 -38.58 1.14
CA ILE A 42 10.91 -39.95 1.66
C ILE A 42 9.39 -40.12 1.75
N ALA A 43 8.89 -41.22 1.20
CA ALA A 43 7.49 -41.59 1.29
C ALA A 43 7.38 -43.06 1.77
N PHE A 44 6.31 -43.39 2.48
CA PHE A 44 5.91 -44.75 2.76
C PHE A 44 4.78 -45.13 1.82
N ASN A 45 4.97 -46.25 1.10
CA ASN A 45 3.98 -46.80 0.18
C ASN A 45 3.59 -48.19 0.67
N ALA A 46 2.29 -48.43 0.74
CA ALA A 46 1.75 -49.75 1.00
C ALA A 46 0.70 -50.03 -0.05
N ASP A 47 0.96 -51.03 -0.89
CA ASP A 47 0.07 -51.38 -2.00
C ASP A 47 -0.07 -52.91 -2.16
N HIS A 48 -1.17 -53.28 -2.78
CA HIS A 48 -1.42 -54.64 -3.26
C HIS A 48 -1.66 -54.60 -4.76
N GLN A 49 -0.77 -55.24 -5.50
CA GLN A 49 -0.88 -55.34 -6.94
C GLN A 49 -1.25 -56.78 -7.32
N GLN A 50 -2.31 -56.97 -8.10
CA GLN A 50 -2.65 -58.26 -8.68
C GLN A 50 -2.40 -58.21 -10.19
N VAL A 51 -1.53 -59.08 -10.66
CA VAL A 51 -1.13 -59.15 -12.07
C VAL A 51 -1.54 -60.47 -12.66
N GLN A 52 -2.16 -60.46 -13.84
CA GLN A 52 -2.40 -61.63 -14.66
C GLN A 52 -1.61 -61.48 -15.96
N ILE A 53 -0.67 -62.38 -16.18
CA ILE A 53 0.08 -62.47 -17.43
C ILE A 53 -0.48 -63.62 -18.24
N ARG A 54 -0.81 -63.38 -19.52
CA ARG A 54 -1.15 -64.41 -20.50
C ARG A 54 -0.03 -64.47 -21.51
N ASP A 55 0.59 -65.63 -21.64
CA ASP A 55 1.59 -65.89 -22.62
C ASP A 55 1.02 -66.98 -23.58
N ALA A 56 1.19 -66.80 -24.90
CA ALA A 56 0.64 -67.67 -25.91
C ALA A 56 1.24 -69.09 -25.91
N GLY A 57 2.43 -69.23 -25.30
CA GLY A 57 3.11 -70.55 -25.21
C GLY A 57 3.05 -71.22 -23.84
N PHE A 58 2.83 -70.45 -22.76
CA PHE A 58 2.92 -70.94 -21.36
C PHE A 58 1.61 -70.82 -20.55
N GLY A 59 0.52 -70.37 -21.18
CA GLY A 59 -0.77 -70.22 -20.49
C GLY A 59 -0.93 -68.91 -19.73
N SER A 60 -1.83 -68.87 -18.70
CA SER A 60 -2.04 -67.66 -17.88
C SER A 60 -1.55 -67.89 -16.45
N ALA A 61 -0.70 -67.01 -15.96
CA ALA A 61 -0.30 -66.94 -14.56
C ALA A 61 -0.96 -65.73 -13.88
N ARG A 62 -1.48 -65.91 -12.68
CA ARG A 62 -2.02 -64.84 -11.83
C ARG A 62 -1.24 -64.85 -10.52
N PHE A 63 -0.68 -63.72 -10.14
CA PHE A 63 0.01 -63.56 -8.86
C PHE A 63 -0.32 -62.20 -8.26
N GLY A 64 -0.48 -62.18 -6.95
CA GLY A 64 -0.62 -60.96 -6.17
C GLY A 64 0.69 -60.63 -5.48
N VAL A 65 0.99 -59.38 -5.30
CA VAL A 65 2.15 -58.88 -4.54
C VAL A 65 1.67 -57.82 -3.56
N PHE A 66 1.96 -58.03 -2.30
CA PHE A 66 1.82 -57.01 -1.26
C PHE A 66 3.18 -56.37 -1.05
N GLU A 67 3.19 -55.04 -1.00
CA GLU A 67 4.41 -54.24 -0.78
C GLU A 67 4.18 -53.26 0.35
N ALA A 68 5.18 -53.11 1.21
CA ALA A 68 5.24 -52.06 2.24
C ALA A 68 6.67 -51.51 2.25
N LEU A 69 6.86 -50.39 1.53
CA LEU A 69 8.18 -49.89 1.21
C LEU A 69 8.31 -48.40 1.61
N PHE A 70 9.43 -48.02 2.22
CA PHE A 70 9.91 -46.65 2.23
C PHE A 70 10.63 -46.38 0.92
N SER A 71 10.20 -45.34 0.21
CA SER A 71 10.83 -44.86 -1.02
C SER A 71 11.51 -43.56 -0.79
N LEU A 72 12.71 -43.38 -1.33
CA LEU A 72 13.48 -42.14 -1.36
C LEU A 72 13.63 -41.73 -2.81
N SER A 73 13.40 -40.45 -3.08
CA SER A 73 13.71 -39.81 -4.36
C SER A 73 14.46 -38.51 -4.10
N TRP A 74 15.57 -38.35 -4.79
CA TRP A 74 16.39 -37.13 -4.65
C TRP A 74 17.03 -36.73 -5.97
N GLU A 75 16.72 -35.53 -6.47
CA GLU A 75 17.46 -34.95 -7.60
C GLU A 75 18.74 -34.32 -7.07
N LEU A 76 19.89 -34.86 -7.49
CA LEU A 76 21.18 -34.28 -7.15
C LEU A 76 21.38 -33.00 -7.96
N ASP A 77 21.35 -31.85 -7.28
CA ASP A 77 21.44 -30.52 -7.91
C ASP A 77 22.88 -30.17 -8.32
N VAL A 78 23.48 -31.01 -9.18
CA VAL A 78 24.88 -30.87 -9.63
C VAL A 78 25.08 -29.53 -10.34
N TRP A 79 24.12 -29.16 -11.17
CA TRP A 79 24.20 -27.94 -12.00
C TRP A 79 23.69 -26.68 -11.29
N GLY A 80 23.02 -26.82 -10.14
CA GLY A 80 22.48 -25.71 -9.37
C GLY A 80 21.13 -25.21 -9.90
N ARG A 81 20.37 -26.02 -10.62
CA ARG A 81 19.03 -25.66 -11.11
C ARG A 81 18.07 -25.36 -9.98
N ILE A 82 18.02 -26.23 -8.98
CA ILE A 82 17.13 -26.09 -7.81
C ILE A 82 17.64 -24.99 -6.90
N ARG A 83 18.95 -24.82 -6.78
CA ARG A 83 19.55 -23.70 -6.02
C ARG A 83 19.16 -22.35 -6.63
N ASP A 84 19.15 -22.20 -7.97
CA ASP A 84 18.75 -20.95 -8.61
C ASP A 84 17.24 -20.71 -8.45
N ALA A 85 16.40 -21.75 -8.58
CA ALA A 85 14.97 -21.63 -8.31
C ALA A 85 14.69 -21.19 -6.86
N ARG A 86 15.39 -21.79 -5.89
CA ARG A 86 15.33 -21.36 -4.48
C ARG A 86 15.82 -19.93 -4.29
N ARG A 87 16.92 -19.54 -4.94
CA ARG A 87 17.47 -18.17 -4.89
C ARG A 87 16.44 -17.17 -5.41
N ALA A 88 15.78 -17.47 -6.53
CA ALA A 88 14.71 -16.64 -7.07
C ALA A 88 13.56 -16.47 -6.07
N ALA A 89 13.13 -17.55 -5.43
CA ALA A 89 12.05 -17.50 -4.43
C ALA A 89 12.45 -16.73 -3.16
N LEU A 90 13.70 -16.83 -2.70
CA LEU A 90 14.22 -16.05 -1.57
C LEU A 90 14.29 -14.55 -1.89
N LEU A 91 14.72 -14.18 -3.11
CA LEU A 91 14.71 -12.79 -3.57
C LEU A 91 13.28 -12.25 -3.69
N GLU A 92 12.33 -13.05 -4.17
CA GLU A 92 10.92 -12.67 -4.18
C GLU A 92 10.38 -12.44 -2.77
N ALA A 93 10.74 -13.30 -1.80
CA ALA A 93 10.38 -13.08 -0.39
C ALA A 93 11.03 -11.80 0.17
N GLY A 94 12.27 -11.47 -0.23
CA GLY A 94 12.93 -10.20 0.08
C GLY A 94 12.18 -9.00 -0.49
N ALA A 95 11.73 -9.09 -1.75
CA ALA A 95 10.89 -8.06 -2.37
C ALA A 95 9.58 -7.85 -1.60
N VAL A 96 8.89 -8.92 -1.21
CA VAL A 96 7.65 -8.84 -0.40
C VAL A 96 7.92 -8.25 1.00
N ALA A 97 9.09 -8.52 1.60
CA ALA A 97 9.49 -7.89 2.86
C ALA A 97 9.68 -6.38 2.70
N SER A 98 10.27 -5.95 1.58
CA SER A 98 10.41 -4.54 1.23
C SER A 98 9.07 -3.88 0.95
N ASP A 99 8.14 -4.58 0.27
CA ASP A 99 6.75 -4.12 0.09
C ASP A 99 6.03 -3.91 1.43
N LEU A 100 6.23 -4.80 2.41
CA LEU A 100 5.68 -4.65 3.76
C LEU A 100 6.23 -3.39 4.45
N ASN A 101 7.53 -3.10 4.30
CA ASN A 101 8.13 -1.87 4.82
C ASN A 101 7.57 -0.63 4.13
N GLY A 102 7.38 -0.67 2.81
CA GLY A 102 6.71 0.37 2.05
C GLY A 102 5.25 0.60 2.49
N ALA A 103 4.53 -0.49 2.78
CA ALA A 103 3.16 -0.43 3.30
C ALA A 103 3.10 0.23 4.70
N ARG A 104 4.06 -0.08 5.59
CA ARG A 104 4.19 0.57 6.91
C ARG A 104 4.40 2.08 6.78
N LEU A 105 5.35 2.48 5.93
CA LEU A 105 5.66 3.88 5.67
C LEU A 105 4.46 4.62 5.06
N SER A 106 3.81 4.02 4.06
CA SER A 106 2.60 4.58 3.44
C SER A 106 1.43 4.69 4.40
N LEU A 107 1.24 3.71 5.30
CA LEU A 107 0.20 3.77 6.33
C LEU A 107 0.46 4.92 7.30
N ALA A 108 1.70 5.08 7.80
CA ALA A 108 2.08 6.18 8.67
C ALA A 108 1.82 7.55 8.00
N ALA A 109 2.19 7.70 6.73
CA ALA A 109 1.95 8.90 5.94
C ALA A 109 0.44 9.19 5.79
N ARG A 110 -0.38 8.19 5.45
CA ARG A 110 -1.85 8.33 5.31
C ARG A 110 -2.52 8.73 6.61
N ILE A 111 -2.05 8.22 7.75
CA ILE A 111 -2.56 8.59 9.07
C ILE A 111 -2.23 10.03 9.37
N ALA A 112 -0.98 10.47 9.15
CA ALA A 112 -0.58 11.84 9.36
C ALA A 112 -1.35 12.81 8.44
N GLN A 113 -1.53 12.48 7.17
CA GLN A 113 -2.36 13.25 6.23
C GLN A 113 -3.82 13.34 6.72
N SER A 114 -4.43 12.20 7.08
CA SER A 114 -5.82 12.17 7.57
C SER A 114 -5.99 12.92 8.89
N TYR A 115 -4.97 12.94 9.74
CA TYR A 115 -4.95 13.76 10.96
C TYR A 115 -4.98 15.26 10.65
N PHE A 116 -4.16 15.71 9.68
CA PHE A 116 -4.18 17.11 9.26
C PHE A 116 -5.43 17.46 8.45
N ASP A 117 -6.00 16.52 7.68
CA ASP A 117 -7.30 16.71 7.04
C ASP A 117 -8.43 16.90 8.08
N LEU A 118 -8.37 16.18 9.21
CA LEU A 118 -9.31 16.36 10.31
C LEU A 118 -9.13 17.71 11.00
N ALA A 119 -7.90 18.16 11.21
CA ALA A 119 -7.60 19.48 11.76
C ALA A 119 -8.11 20.60 10.84
N GLU A 120 -7.86 20.49 9.52
CA GLU A 120 -8.41 21.41 8.51
C GLU A 120 -9.94 21.46 8.58
N ALA A 121 -10.60 20.29 8.55
CA ALA A 121 -12.07 20.21 8.55
C ALA A 121 -12.68 20.91 9.79
N ARG A 122 -12.01 20.84 10.94
CA ARG A 122 -12.45 21.54 12.16
C ARG A 122 -12.27 23.04 12.06
N LEU A 123 -11.09 23.49 11.65
CA LEU A 123 -10.85 24.91 11.46
C LEU A 123 -11.82 25.51 10.44
N GLN A 124 -12.12 24.78 9.36
CA GLN A 124 -13.15 25.19 8.37
C GLN A 124 -14.54 25.26 9.00
N SER A 125 -14.89 24.32 9.91
CA SER A 125 -16.15 24.37 10.62
C SER A 125 -16.24 25.55 11.60
N GLU A 126 -15.14 25.88 12.28
CA GLU A 126 -15.06 27.07 13.15
C GLU A 126 -15.25 28.37 12.37
N VAL A 127 -14.60 28.49 11.21
CA VAL A 127 -14.79 29.62 10.29
C VAL A 127 -16.24 29.70 9.81
N ALA A 128 -16.86 28.57 9.45
CA ALA A 128 -18.25 28.54 9.04
C ALA A 128 -19.21 28.89 10.19
N GLU A 129 -18.95 28.43 11.42
CA GLU A 129 -19.74 28.81 12.62
C GLU A 129 -19.66 30.31 12.91
N GLN A 130 -18.46 30.89 12.83
CA GLN A 130 -18.29 32.33 12.97
C GLN A 130 -19.03 33.10 11.87
N SER A 131 -18.96 32.60 10.64
CA SER A 131 -19.69 33.15 9.49
C SER A 131 -21.20 33.18 9.72
N VAL A 132 -21.81 32.12 10.25
CA VAL A 132 -23.25 32.08 10.60
C VAL A 132 -23.57 33.10 11.69
N LYS A 133 -22.75 33.22 12.75
CA LYS A 133 -22.95 34.21 13.83
C LYS A 133 -22.94 35.63 13.26
N ASP A 134 -21.94 35.93 12.43
CA ASP A 134 -21.80 37.25 11.81
C ASP A 134 -23.03 37.59 10.94
N ARG A 135 -23.49 36.66 10.11
CA ARG A 135 -24.65 36.87 9.24
C ARG A 135 -25.96 37.01 10.00
N ARG A 136 -26.11 36.31 11.14
CA ARG A 136 -27.24 36.53 12.03
C ARG A 136 -27.28 37.96 12.58
N THR A 137 -26.11 38.50 12.92
CA THR A 137 -25.97 39.90 13.37
C THR A 137 -26.34 40.85 12.26
N ILE A 138 -25.89 40.61 11.01
CA ILE A 138 -26.26 41.43 9.85
C ILE A 138 -27.76 41.38 9.60
N VAL A 139 -28.40 40.20 9.64
CA VAL A 139 -29.86 40.07 9.48
C VAL A 139 -30.61 40.89 10.54
N GLN A 140 -30.16 40.86 11.80
CA GLN A 140 -30.76 41.67 12.87
C GLN A 140 -30.60 43.19 12.59
N LEU A 141 -29.42 43.64 12.16
CA LEU A 141 -29.14 45.03 11.80
C LEU A 141 -30.04 45.48 10.65
N VAL A 142 -30.10 44.71 9.56
CA VAL A 142 -30.91 45.03 8.36
C VAL A 142 -32.39 45.01 8.72
N ARG A 143 -32.89 44.07 9.51
CA ARG A 143 -34.28 43.99 9.97
C ARG A 143 -34.64 45.22 10.81
N GLY A 144 -33.75 45.70 11.69
CA GLY A 144 -33.95 46.92 12.46
C GLY A 144 -33.99 48.19 11.59
N ARG A 145 -33.19 48.24 10.53
CA ARG A 145 -33.21 49.36 9.56
C ARG A 145 -34.48 49.34 8.70
N PHE A 146 -34.92 48.12 8.26
CA PHE A 146 -36.16 47.95 7.49
C PHE A 146 -37.40 48.36 8.31
N ALA A 147 -37.48 47.96 9.58
CA ALA A 147 -38.58 48.37 10.46
C ALA A 147 -38.68 49.89 10.67
N ARG A 148 -37.56 50.62 10.52
CA ARG A 148 -37.49 52.08 10.59
C ARG A 148 -37.62 52.75 9.23
N GLY A 149 -37.87 52.02 8.15
CA GLY A 149 -38.02 52.56 6.80
C GLY A 149 -36.67 53.09 6.17
N ILE A 150 -35.52 52.71 6.74
CA ILE A 150 -34.19 53.18 6.29
C ILE A 150 -33.68 52.34 5.11
N THR A 151 -34.13 51.09 5.00
CA THR A 151 -33.72 50.13 3.95
C THR A 151 -34.95 49.48 3.32
N ASN A 152 -34.83 48.83 2.18
CA ASN A 152 -35.88 48.23 1.42
C ASN A 152 -36.05 46.72 1.72
N ALA A 153 -37.12 46.11 1.21
CA ALA A 153 -37.40 44.70 1.39
C ALA A 153 -36.36 43.78 0.67
N LEU A 154 -35.74 44.26 -0.42
CA LEU A 154 -34.71 43.52 -1.17
C LEU A 154 -33.47 43.29 -0.28
N ASP A 155 -33.01 44.31 0.44
CA ASP A 155 -31.88 44.22 1.32
C ASP A 155 -32.08 43.19 2.41
N LEU A 156 -33.30 43.15 3.00
CA LEU A 156 -33.63 42.11 3.98
C LEU A 156 -33.64 40.72 3.37
N ARG A 157 -34.15 40.55 2.16
CA ARG A 157 -34.16 39.24 1.45
C ARG A 157 -32.74 38.79 1.14
N LEU A 158 -31.87 39.70 0.67
CA LEU A 158 -30.45 39.38 0.42
C LEU A 158 -29.73 38.93 1.69
N ALA A 159 -29.91 39.62 2.82
CA ALA A 159 -29.32 39.21 4.10
C ALA A 159 -29.84 37.84 4.60
N LEU A 160 -31.12 37.56 4.44
CA LEU A 160 -31.70 36.25 4.82
C LEU A 160 -31.19 35.13 3.90
N THR A 161 -31.06 35.37 2.61
CA THR A 161 -30.49 34.39 1.66
C THR A 161 -29.03 34.07 2.00
N ASP A 162 -28.23 35.09 2.30
CA ASP A 162 -26.84 34.92 2.66
C ASP A 162 -26.66 34.15 4.00
N LEU A 163 -27.55 34.39 4.97
CA LEU A 163 -27.60 33.58 6.21
C LEU A 163 -27.92 32.11 5.94
N SER A 164 -28.96 31.84 5.12
CA SER A 164 -29.33 30.45 4.79
C SER A 164 -28.20 29.72 4.04
N THR A 165 -27.48 30.43 3.17
CA THR A 165 -26.29 29.89 2.49
C THR A 165 -25.19 29.54 3.49
N ALA A 166 -24.92 30.41 4.46
CA ALA A 166 -23.92 30.14 5.51
C ALA A 166 -24.31 28.95 6.40
N GLU A 167 -25.59 28.81 6.75
CA GLU A 167 -26.09 27.65 7.53
C GLU A 167 -25.93 26.34 6.73
N ALA A 168 -26.16 26.35 5.42
CA ALA A 168 -25.90 25.21 4.54
C ALA A 168 -24.38 24.87 4.51
N GLN A 169 -23.51 25.87 4.38
CA GLN A 169 -22.04 25.68 4.40
C GLN A 169 -21.56 25.10 5.76
N LEU A 170 -22.12 25.57 6.87
CA LEU A 170 -21.80 25.00 8.20
C LEU A 170 -22.22 23.53 8.28
N SER A 171 -23.39 23.18 7.78
CA SER A 171 -23.85 21.77 7.74
C SER A 171 -22.91 20.91 6.92
N GLN A 172 -22.43 21.41 5.79
CA GLN A 172 -21.44 20.73 4.94
C GLN A 172 -20.09 20.56 5.67
N ALA A 173 -19.59 21.59 6.34
CA ALA A 173 -18.34 21.54 7.10
C ALA A 173 -18.41 20.50 8.25
N ARG A 174 -19.53 20.45 8.98
CA ARG A 174 -19.77 19.45 10.01
C ARG A 174 -19.82 18.03 9.47
N ASN A 175 -20.44 17.83 8.31
CA ASN A 175 -20.43 16.52 7.62
C ASN A 175 -19.00 16.12 7.22
N GLN A 176 -18.18 17.06 6.76
CA GLN A 176 -16.78 16.78 6.39
C GLN A 176 -15.96 16.28 7.59
N ILE A 177 -16.14 16.85 8.78
CA ILE A 177 -15.51 16.34 10.02
C ILE A 177 -15.88 14.86 10.24
N GLN A 178 -17.15 14.51 10.09
CA GLN A 178 -17.61 13.14 10.26
C GLN A 178 -17.02 12.17 9.24
N LEU A 179 -16.89 12.59 7.98
CA LEU A 179 -16.31 11.77 6.91
C LEU A 179 -14.81 11.51 7.16
N VAL A 180 -14.04 12.55 7.49
CA VAL A 180 -12.60 12.43 7.74
C VAL A 180 -12.32 11.66 9.02
N SER A 181 -13.10 11.88 10.08
CA SER A 181 -13.00 11.12 11.34
C SER A 181 -13.18 9.63 11.11
N ARG A 182 -14.24 9.21 10.39
CA ARG A 182 -14.48 7.81 10.05
C ARG A 182 -13.38 7.21 9.19
N ARG A 183 -12.85 7.98 8.24
CA ARG A 183 -11.71 7.55 7.42
C ARG A 183 -10.48 7.24 8.27
N LEU A 184 -10.17 8.13 9.22
CA LEU A 184 -9.06 7.95 10.14
C LEU A 184 -9.27 6.74 11.07
N GLU A 185 -10.49 6.54 11.59
CA GLU A 185 -10.83 5.37 12.42
C GLU A 185 -10.63 4.05 11.68
N VAL A 186 -10.98 3.98 10.37
CA VAL A 186 -10.72 2.79 9.53
C VAL A 186 -9.23 2.56 9.35
N LEU A 187 -8.42 3.60 9.13
CA LEU A 187 -6.96 3.47 9.05
C LEU A 187 -6.35 2.96 10.35
N LEU A 188 -6.96 3.30 11.50
CA LEU A 188 -6.60 2.80 12.83
C LEU A 188 -7.09 1.36 13.09
N GLY A 189 -7.79 0.72 12.15
CA GLY A 189 -8.38 -0.61 12.34
C GLY A 189 -9.59 -0.64 13.27
N ARG A 190 -10.25 0.52 13.50
CA ARG A 190 -11.36 0.67 14.45
C ARG A 190 -12.70 0.82 13.73
N TYR A 191 -13.78 0.54 14.45
CA TYR A 191 -15.14 0.80 13.95
C TYR A 191 -15.34 2.30 13.67
N PRO A 192 -15.87 2.70 12.49
CA PRO A 192 -15.99 4.10 12.06
C PRO A 192 -17.16 4.82 12.75
N ALA A 193 -17.00 5.13 14.03
CA ALA A 193 -18.01 5.80 14.85
C ALA A 193 -18.07 7.33 14.63
N GLY A 194 -17.02 7.91 14.05
CA GLY A 194 -16.91 9.36 13.85
C GLY A 194 -16.67 10.14 15.16
N ARG A 195 -15.99 9.53 16.12
CA ARG A 195 -15.81 10.09 17.49
C ARG A 195 -14.43 10.65 17.78
N LEU A 196 -13.51 10.61 16.82
CA LEU A 196 -12.17 11.17 17.02
C LEU A 196 -12.25 12.69 17.18
N THR A 197 -11.81 13.18 18.36
CA THR A 197 -11.90 14.59 18.73
C THR A 197 -10.56 15.32 18.81
N GLU A 198 -9.45 14.72 18.42
CA GLU A 198 -8.13 15.05 18.95
C GLU A 198 -7.25 15.93 18.05
N ALA A 199 -7.66 16.22 16.81
CA ALA A 199 -6.92 17.11 15.91
C ALA A 199 -7.52 18.51 15.94
N SER A 200 -6.90 19.46 16.62
CA SER A 200 -7.46 20.82 16.77
C SER A 200 -6.62 21.94 16.14
N ALA A 201 -5.38 21.67 15.73
CA ALA A 201 -4.49 22.70 15.20
C ALA A 201 -3.63 22.18 14.04
N LEU A 202 -3.32 23.06 13.11
CA LEU A 202 -2.30 22.85 12.08
C LEU A 202 -1.00 23.48 12.59
N PRO A 203 0.05 22.69 12.87
CA PRO A 203 1.34 23.23 13.28
C PRO A 203 2.01 24.01 12.14
N GLU A 204 2.98 24.81 12.47
CA GLU A 204 3.84 25.42 11.46
C GLU A 204 4.69 24.34 10.80
N PRO A 205 4.79 24.33 9.45
CA PRO A 205 5.62 23.35 8.76
C PRO A 205 7.10 23.54 9.16
N PRO A 206 7.81 22.43 9.45
CA PRO A 206 9.23 22.51 9.81
C PRO A 206 10.06 23.13 8.68
N PRO A 207 11.26 23.65 8.99
CA PRO A 207 12.17 24.21 7.99
C PRO A 207 12.52 23.17 6.92
N GLY A 208 12.95 23.61 5.73
CA GLY A 208 13.27 22.76 4.61
C GLY A 208 14.36 21.73 4.97
N LEU A 209 14.15 20.46 4.59
CA LEU A 209 15.19 19.45 4.66
C LEU A 209 16.11 19.57 3.43
N PRO A 210 17.42 19.42 3.58
CA PRO A 210 18.27 19.19 2.41
C PRO A 210 17.81 17.91 1.72
N ALA A 211 17.49 17.98 0.43
CA ALA A 211 17.27 16.78 -0.35
C ALA A 211 18.56 15.95 -0.37
N GLY A 212 18.44 14.66 -0.07
CA GLY A 212 19.55 13.73 -0.23
C GLY A 212 19.98 13.60 -1.70
N LEU A 213 21.17 13.06 -1.94
CA LEU A 213 21.63 12.79 -3.30
C LEU A 213 20.70 11.79 -3.99
N PRO A 214 20.42 11.92 -5.28
CA PRO A 214 19.54 10.98 -6.02
C PRO A 214 19.94 9.51 -5.90
N SER A 215 21.25 9.22 -5.77
CA SER A 215 21.77 7.86 -5.59
C SER A 215 21.36 7.22 -4.26
N GLU A 216 21.18 7.99 -3.19
CA GLU A 216 20.76 7.47 -1.88
C GLU A 216 19.31 6.96 -1.89
N LEU A 217 18.46 7.46 -2.79
CA LEU A 217 17.08 7.00 -2.95
C LEU A 217 17.02 5.52 -3.35
N LEU A 218 17.97 5.07 -4.19
CA LEU A 218 18.00 3.69 -4.67
C LEU A 218 18.23 2.67 -3.54
N GLU A 219 18.88 3.09 -2.46
CA GLU A 219 19.20 2.22 -1.31
C GLU A 219 18.18 2.32 -0.17
N ARG A 220 17.39 3.42 -0.12
CA ARG A 220 16.49 3.72 1.00
C ARG A 220 15.02 3.42 0.70
N ARG A 221 14.60 3.58 -0.53
CA ARG A 221 13.19 3.41 -0.91
C ARG A 221 12.78 1.93 -0.98
N PRO A 222 11.80 1.49 -0.17
CA PRO A 222 11.35 0.10 -0.16
C PRO A 222 10.83 -0.41 -1.51
N ASP A 223 10.17 0.45 -2.30
CA ASP A 223 9.66 0.11 -3.63
C ASP A 223 10.77 -0.15 -4.65
N LEU A 224 11.86 0.61 -4.57
CA LEU A 224 13.05 0.40 -5.42
C LEU A 224 13.79 -0.87 -5.05
N ILE A 225 13.98 -1.14 -3.74
CA ILE A 225 14.57 -2.37 -3.23
C ILE A 225 13.74 -3.57 -3.69
N ALA A 226 12.41 -3.50 -3.53
CA ALA A 226 11.50 -4.57 -3.96
C ALA A 226 11.58 -4.83 -5.48
N ALA A 227 11.59 -3.77 -6.29
CA ALA A 227 11.70 -3.90 -7.75
C ALA A 227 13.05 -4.47 -8.19
N PHE A 228 14.15 -4.11 -7.50
CA PHE A 228 15.48 -4.66 -7.75
C PHE A 228 15.57 -6.14 -7.36
N ASP A 229 15.05 -6.53 -6.20
CA ASP A 229 15.00 -7.93 -5.78
C ASP A 229 14.19 -8.80 -6.76
N ARG A 230 13.07 -8.27 -7.29
CA ARG A 230 12.28 -8.95 -8.34
C ARG A 230 13.06 -9.10 -9.65
N LEU A 231 13.86 -8.12 -10.03
CA LEU A 231 14.75 -8.23 -11.18
C LEU A 231 15.78 -9.35 -10.98
N LEU A 232 16.44 -9.40 -9.83
CA LEU A 232 17.40 -10.46 -9.49
C LEU A 232 16.74 -11.84 -9.39
N ALA A 233 15.48 -11.89 -8.92
CA ALA A 233 14.68 -13.11 -8.88
C ALA A 233 14.37 -13.61 -10.31
N ALA A 234 14.00 -12.72 -11.22
CA ALA A 234 13.75 -13.04 -12.62
C ALA A 234 15.01 -13.55 -13.31
N ASP A 235 16.15 -12.92 -13.11
CA ASP A 235 17.46 -13.37 -13.61
C ASP A 235 17.81 -14.79 -13.09
N SER A 236 17.62 -15.03 -11.81
CA SER A 236 17.82 -16.37 -11.22
C SER A 236 16.89 -17.43 -11.82
N ARG A 237 15.65 -17.05 -12.22
CA ARG A 237 14.72 -17.95 -12.94
C ARG A 237 15.22 -18.25 -14.37
N VAL A 238 15.83 -17.28 -15.07
CA VAL A 238 16.47 -17.51 -16.37
C VAL A 238 17.58 -18.55 -16.25
N GLU A 239 18.47 -18.40 -15.26
CA GLU A 239 19.56 -19.35 -15.03
C GLU A 239 19.02 -20.76 -14.69
N SER A 240 17.98 -20.87 -13.86
CA SER A 240 17.32 -22.14 -13.58
C SER A 240 16.71 -22.76 -14.86
N ALA A 241 16.05 -21.96 -15.71
CA ALA A 241 15.44 -22.42 -16.95
C ALA A 241 16.49 -22.91 -17.97
N ARG A 242 17.61 -22.20 -18.10
CA ARG A 242 18.73 -22.62 -18.97
C ARG A 242 19.30 -23.99 -18.58
N LYS A 243 19.34 -24.27 -17.28
CA LYS A 243 19.81 -25.55 -16.72
C LYS A 243 18.86 -26.73 -16.96
N LEU A 244 17.64 -26.50 -17.46
CA LEU A 244 16.75 -27.56 -17.95
C LEU A 244 17.29 -28.28 -19.21
N LEU A 245 18.23 -27.68 -19.92
CA LEU A 245 18.95 -28.30 -21.04
C LEU A 245 20.00 -29.33 -20.58
N LEU A 246 20.39 -29.32 -19.32
CA LEU A 246 21.42 -30.19 -18.76
C LEU A 246 20.82 -31.52 -18.26
N PRO A 247 21.64 -32.60 -18.17
CA PRO A 247 21.17 -33.89 -17.65
C PRO A 247 20.73 -33.77 -16.19
N ARG A 248 19.58 -34.36 -15.84
CA ARG A 248 19.16 -34.51 -14.44
C ARG A 248 19.69 -35.82 -13.88
N ILE A 249 20.28 -35.76 -12.70
CA ILE A 249 20.78 -36.93 -11.99
C ILE A 249 19.87 -37.15 -10.79
N VAL A 250 19.21 -38.32 -10.77
CA VAL A 250 18.24 -38.66 -9.73
C VAL A 250 18.70 -39.93 -8.99
N LEU A 251 18.80 -39.84 -7.69
CA LEU A 251 18.98 -40.97 -6.79
C LEU A 251 17.61 -41.43 -6.31
N THR A 252 17.27 -42.69 -6.56
CA THR A 252 16.10 -43.33 -5.97
C THR A 252 16.54 -44.54 -5.15
N ALA A 253 15.88 -44.75 -4.00
CA ALA A 253 16.09 -45.90 -3.17
C ALA A 253 14.73 -46.38 -2.64
N ALA A 254 14.56 -47.68 -2.49
CA ALA A 254 13.43 -48.24 -1.80
C ALA A 254 13.88 -49.36 -0.88
N GLY A 255 13.21 -49.51 0.26
CA GLY A 255 13.49 -50.58 1.22
C GLY A 255 12.29 -50.86 2.10
N GLY A 256 12.05 -52.12 2.36
CA GLY A 256 10.91 -52.58 3.14
C GLY A 256 10.62 -54.05 2.91
N THR A 257 9.37 -54.46 2.91
CA THR A 257 8.96 -55.86 2.73
C THR A 257 8.08 -56.02 1.49
N ARG A 258 8.26 -57.15 0.81
CA ARG A 258 7.52 -57.55 -0.39
C ARG A 258 7.19 -59.01 -0.34
N SER A 259 5.93 -59.38 -0.43
CA SER A 259 5.50 -60.79 -0.39
C SER A 259 4.24 -61.05 -1.20
N THR A 260 4.00 -62.29 -1.56
CA THR A 260 2.75 -62.75 -2.20
C THR A 260 1.63 -63.00 -1.19
N ALA A 261 1.93 -63.14 0.10
CA ALA A 261 0.95 -63.25 1.18
C ALA A 261 1.05 -62.06 2.15
N LEU A 262 -0.09 -61.56 2.58
CA LEU A 262 -0.18 -60.39 3.48
C LEU A 262 0.51 -60.69 4.85
N THR A 263 0.39 -61.92 5.35
CA THR A 263 0.98 -62.37 6.61
C THR A 263 2.51 -62.31 6.63
N ASP A 264 3.13 -62.46 5.46
CA ASP A 264 4.58 -62.51 5.33
C ASP A 264 5.23 -61.15 5.22
N LEU A 265 4.45 -60.07 5.17
CA LEU A 265 4.99 -58.70 5.18
C LEU A 265 5.72 -58.37 6.49
N VAL A 266 5.43 -59.04 7.59
CA VAL A 266 6.13 -58.88 8.87
C VAL A 266 7.31 -59.83 9.04
N ASP A 267 7.54 -60.75 8.07
CA ASP A 267 8.65 -61.69 8.10
C ASP A 267 9.96 -60.99 7.62
N PRO A 268 11.06 -60.97 8.39
CA PRO A 268 12.33 -60.41 7.97
C PRO A 268 12.90 -61.00 6.67
N ARG A 269 12.47 -62.21 6.29
CA ARG A 269 12.85 -62.89 5.03
C ARG A 269 12.22 -62.24 3.79
N SER A 270 11.16 -61.43 3.98
CA SER A 270 10.51 -60.67 2.92
C SER A 270 11.16 -59.32 2.66
N LEU A 271 12.30 -59.00 3.30
CA LEU A 271 13.04 -57.77 3.11
C LEU A 271 13.52 -57.60 1.66
N ALA A 272 13.16 -56.47 1.08
CA ALA A 272 13.58 -56.10 -0.28
C ALA A 272 14.12 -54.63 -0.26
N TRP A 273 15.19 -54.40 -0.98
CA TRP A 273 15.71 -53.03 -1.17
C TRP A 273 16.33 -52.87 -2.54
N ASN A 274 16.33 -51.65 -3.03
CA ASN A 274 17.07 -51.27 -4.22
C ASN A 274 17.61 -49.85 -4.06
N VAL A 275 18.69 -49.51 -4.78
CA VAL A 275 19.24 -48.17 -4.94
C VAL A 275 19.59 -47.99 -6.41
N VAL A 276 19.12 -46.95 -7.00
CA VAL A 276 19.34 -46.63 -8.42
C VAL A 276 19.80 -45.18 -8.58
N ILE A 277 20.89 -44.95 -9.29
CA ILE A 277 21.31 -43.67 -9.75
C ILE A 277 21.02 -43.57 -11.24
N GLY A 278 20.09 -42.70 -11.61
CA GLY A 278 19.68 -42.48 -13.00
C GLY A 278 20.11 -41.14 -13.52
N MET A 279 20.49 -41.08 -14.80
CA MET A 279 20.72 -39.82 -15.49
C MET A 279 19.74 -39.71 -16.66
N MET A 280 19.07 -38.55 -16.78
CA MET A 280 18.11 -38.27 -17.86
C MET A 280 18.46 -36.97 -18.56
N GLN A 281 18.78 -37.05 -19.86
CA GLN A 281 19.04 -35.90 -20.73
C GLN A 281 17.89 -35.73 -21.71
N PRO A 282 17.16 -34.60 -21.70
CA PRO A 282 16.14 -34.34 -22.73
C PRO A 282 16.82 -34.02 -24.07
N LEU A 283 16.60 -34.86 -25.11
CA LEU A 283 17.14 -34.66 -26.44
C LEU A 283 16.17 -33.91 -27.35
N PHE A 284 14.88 -34.20 -27.22
CA PHE A 284 13.82 -33.54 -27.99
C PHE A 284 12.60 -33.33 -27.14
N THR A 285 12.11 -32.08 -27.04
CA THR A 285 10.97 -31.69 -26.18
C THR A 285 9.92 -30.89 -26.96
N GLY A 286 9.92 -30.93 -28.30
CA GLY A 286 8.97 -30.20 -29.14
C GLY A 286 9.03 -28.66 -28.91
N GLY A 287 10.19 -28.11 -28.54
CA GLY A 287 10.36 -26.68 -28.28
C GLY A 287 10.04 -26.23 -26.82
N ARG A 288 9.51 -27.13 -25.96
CA ARG A 288 9.07 -26.76 -24.59
C ARG A 288 10.17 -26.07 -23.78
N ILE A 289 11.37 -26.66 -23.70
CA ILE A 289 12.46 -26.06 -22.88
C ILE A 289 12.93 -24.73 -23.46
N ARG A 290 13.04 -24.61 -24.80
CA ARG A 290 13.37 -23.33 -25.42
C ARG A 290 12.31 -22.27 -25.17
N GLY A 291 11.03 -22.64 -25.27
CA GLY A 291 9.92 -21.74 -24.93
C GLY A 291 9.96 -21.28 -23.46
N GLU A 292 10.33 -22.17 -22.52
CA GLU A 292 10.46 -21.85 -21.11
C GLU A 292 11.64 -20.89 -20.83
N ILE A 293 12.76 -21.05 -21.53
CA ILE A 293 13.90 -20.11 -21.47
C ILE A 293 13.47 -18.75 -22.01
N ASN A 294 12.91 -18.69 -23.21
CA ASN A 294 12.45 -17.43 -23.82
C ASN A 294 11.41 -16.72 -22.95
N LEU A 295 10.50 -17.46 -22.31
CA LEU A 295 9.51 -16.91 -21.37
C LEU A 295 10.20 -16.23 -20.19
N ASN A 296 11.19 -16.88 -19.57
CA ASN A 296 11.89 -16.31 -18.42
C ASN A 296 12.79 -15.14 -18.83
N GLU A 297 13.41 -15.17 -20.01
CA GLU A 297 14.17 -14.03 -20.56
C GLU A 297 13.27 -12.81 -20.79
N ALA A 298 12.09 -13.00 -21.39
CA ALA A 298 11.12 -11.91 -21.55
C ALA A 298 10.63 -11.35 -20.20
N ARG A 299 10.42 -12.20 -19.21
CA ARG A 299 10.07 -11.76 -17.84
C ARG A 299 11.19 -11.01 -17.13
N ALA A 300 12.46 -11.38 -17.38
CA ALA A 300 13.60 -10.63 -16.85
C ALA A 300 13.71 -9.25 -17.50
N GLU A 301 13.47 -9.15 -18.81
CA GLU A 301 13.39 -7.85 -19.51
C GLU A 301 12.22 -6.99 -19.01
N GLU A 302 11.05 -7.60 -18.79
CA GLU A 302 9.91 -6.93 -18.14
C GLU A 302 10.30 -6.37 -16.78
N ALA A 303 10.90 -7.20 -15.90
CA ALA A 303 11.32 -6.78 -14.56
C ALA A 303 12.35 -5.64 -14.60
N LEU A 304 13.29 -5.66 -15.55
CA LEU A 304 14.26 -4.58 -15.76
C LEU A 304 13.57 -3.26 -16.13
N ASN A 305 12.59 -3.30 -17.03
CA ASN A 305 11.88 -2.10 -17.46
C ASN A 305 10.95 -1.58 -16.35
N LEU A 306 10.35 -2.45 -15.53
CA LEU A 306 9.59 -2.08 -14.35
C LEU A 306 10.48 -1.41 -13.30
N TYR A 307 11.68 -1.94 -13.03
CA TYR A 307 12.66 -1.31 -12.14
C TYR A 307 13.04 0.10 -12.61
N LYS A 308 13.38 0.26 -13.90
CA LYS A 308 13.71 1.57 -14.50
C LYS A 308 12.55 2.56 -14.35
N ASN A 309 11.33 2.11 -14.62
CA ASN A 309 10.14 2.95 -14.48
C ASN A 309 9.88 3.37 -13.02
N THR A 310 10.07 2.44 -12.07
CA THR A 310 9.96 2.74 -10.64
C THR A 310 11.00 3.78 -10.22
N ALA A 311 12.25 3.66 -10.69
CA ALA A 311 13.31 4.63 -10.42
C ALA A 311 12.98 6.02 -10.97
N LEU A 312 12.52 6.11 -12.21
CA LEU A 312 12.11 7.40 -12.82
C LEU A 312 10.94 8.04 -12.06
N ASN A 313 9.96 7.23 -11.62
CA ASN A 313 8.86 7.74 -10.82
C ASN A 313 9.33 8.22 -9.45
N ALA A 314 10.27 7.53 -8.81
CA ALA A 314 10.85 7.95 -7.55
C ALA A 314 11.54 9.33 -7.66
N PHE A 315 12.34 9.54 -8.68
CA PHE A 315 12.96 10.86 -8.95
C PHE A 315 11.90 11.93 -9.22
N ARG A 316 10.91 11.63 -10.07
CA ARG A 316 9.81 12.56 -10.34
C ARG A 316 9.07 12.95 -9.07
N GLU A 317 8.80 12.04 -8.16
CA GLU A 317 8.12 12.31 -6.90
C GLU A 317 8.91 13.29 -6.02
N VAL A 318 10.22 13.09 -5.90
CA VAL A 318 11.08 13.99 -5.11
C VAL A 318 11.10 15.38 -5.73
N GLU A 319 11.34 15.51 -7.04
CA GLU A 319 11.38 16.79 -7.74
C GLU A 319 10.04 17.54 -7.64
N GLN A 320 8.92 16.82 -7.79
CA GLN A 320 7.59 17.43 -7.67
C GLN A 320 7.32 17.99 -6.28
N VAL A 321 7.71 17.26 -5.23
CA VAL A 321 7.47 17.68 -3.84
C VAL A 321 8.37 18.85 -3.47
N LEU A 322 9.63 18.88 -3.94
CA LEU A 322 10.54 19.99 -3.73
C LEU A 322 10.06 21.28 -4.44
N ALA A 323 9.68 21.16 -5.70
CA ALA A 323 9.11 22.28 -6.44
C ALA A 323 7.80 22.81 -5.80
N ALA A 324 6.95 21.89 -5.33
CA ALA A 324 5.69 22.27 -4.67
C ALA A 324 5.92 23.00 -3.33
N ASP A 325 6.97 22.71 -2.57
CA ASP A 325 7.27 23.36 -1.29
C ASP A 325 7.49 24.88 -1.48
N GLU A 326 8.24 25.27 -2.51
CA GLU A 326 8.51 26.66 -2.83
C GLU A 326 7.22 27.45 -3.15
N TRP A 327 6.43 26.92 -4.11
CA TRP A 327 5.19 27.59 -4.54
C TRP A 327 4.11 27.61 -3.46
N LEU A 328 4.00 26.57 -2.66
CA LEU A 328 3.05 26.54 -1.54
C LEU A 328 3.42 27.53 -0.44
N ARG A 329 4.71 27.80 -0.18
CA ARG A 329 5.15 28.82 0.78
C ARG A 329 4.85 30.23 0.28
N GLU A 330 5.08 30.48 -1.00
CA GLU A 330 4.72 31.77 -1.61
C GLU A 330 3.20 32.02 -1.56
N GLN A 331 2.41 30.97 -1.89
CA GLN A 331 0.96 31.02 -1.83
C GLN A 331 0.46 31.25 -0.39
N GLU A 332 1.04 30.55 0.60
CA GLU A 332 0.68 30.75 2.01
C GLU A 332 0.93 32.20 2.47
N LYS A 333 2.09 32.74 2.12
CA LYS A 333 2.43 34.14 2.44
C LYS A 333 1.43 35.13 1.82
N ALA A 334 1.06 34.93 0.56
CA ALA A 334 0.09 35.77 -0.13
C ALA A 334 -1.31 35.66 0.49
N LEU A 335 -1.76 34.45 0.83
CA LEU A 335 -3.07 34.23 1.44
C LEU A 335 -3.14 34.71 2.88
N ARG A 336 -2.07 34.64 3.66
CA ARG A 336 -1.98 35.23 4.99
C ARG A 336 -2.19 36.76 4.91
N HIS A 337 -1.51 37.40 3.97
CA HIS A 337 -1.70 38.84 3.75
C HIS A 337 -3.12 39.18 3.26
N ALA A 338 -3.70 38.31 2.40
CA ALA A 338 -5.09 38.50 1.96
C ALA A 338 -6.09 38.38 3.14
N VAL A 339 -5.88 37.49 4.09
CA VAL A 339 -6.69 37.38 5.31
C VAL A 339 -6.61 38.67 6.10
N GLU A 340 -5.41 39.21 6.35
CA GLU A 340 -5.22 40.49 7.07
C GLU A 340 -5.98 41.64 6.41
N GLN A 341 -5.86 41.79 5.07
CA GLN A 341 -6.51 42.86 4.31
C GLN A 341 -8.04 42.69 4.26
N THR A 342 -8.54 41.48 4.08
CA THR A 342 -9.99 41.24 4.01
C THR A 342 -10.65 41.40 5.39
N GLU A 343 -9.98 41.05 6.49
CA GLU A 343 -10.47 41.31 7.84
C GLU A 343 -10.53 42.80 8.16
N ALA A 344 -9.52 43.57 7.77
CA ALA A 344 -9.52 45.02 7.90
C ALA A 344 -10.65 45.63 7.07
N SER A 345 -10.80 45.22 5.80
CA SER A 345 -11.86 45.65 4.89
C SER A 345 -13.25 45.38 5.47
N ARG A 346 -13.47 44.13 6.03
CA ARG A 346 -14.73 43.76 6.67
C ARG A 346 -15.09 44.67 7.85
N LYS A 347 -14.12 45.02 8.70
CA LYS A 347 -14.35 45.95 9.82
C LYS A 347 -14.78 47.33 9.33
N LEU A 348 -14.11 47.85 8.30
CA LEU A 348 -14.49 49.14 7.68
C LEU A 348 -15.85 49.07 7.01
N ALA A 349 -16.17 47.97 6.29
CA ALA A 349 -17.44 47.81 5.64
C ALA A 349 -18.62 47.75 6.65
N ILE A 350 -18.47 47.12 7.80
CA ILE A 350 -19.49 47.15 8.86
C ILE A 350 -19.75 48.58 9.32
N TYR A 351 -18.70 49.32 9.62
CA TYR A 351 -18.82 50.73 10.08
C TYR A 351 -19.45 51.60 9.00
N SER A 352 -18.99 51.52 7.77
CA SER A 352 -19.52 52.31 6.63
C SER A 352 -21.00 51.99 6.33
N TYR A 353 -21.41 50.72 6.43
CA TYR A 353 -22.80 50.33 6.30
C TYR A 353 -23.68 50.89 7.43
N GLN A 354 -23.19 50.89 8.67
CA GLN A 354 -23.92 51.48 9.80
C GLN A 354 -24.18 52.97 9.59
N LEU A 355 -23.23 53.70 9.00
CA LEU A 355 -23.35 55.10 8.65
C LEU A 355 -24.18 55.35 7.37
N GLY A 356 -24.54 54.31 6.61
CA GLY A 356 -25.27 54.42 5.35
C GLY A 356 -24.44 54.87 4.16
N ILE A 357 -23.10 54.74 4.23
CA ILE A 357 -22.15 55.12 3.20
C ILE A 357 -22.05 54.10 2.08
N ILE A 358 -22.26 52.82 2.42
CA ILE A 358 -22.21 51.70 1.45
C ILE A 358 -23.53 50.90 1.45
N GLU A 359 -23.78 50.19 0.36
CA GLU A 359 -24.93 49.33 0.19
C GLU A 359 -24.71 47.95 0.83
N ILE A 360 -25.80 47.20 1.07
CA ILE A 360 -25.77 45.87 1.67
C ILE A 360 -24.93 44.89 0.85
N LEU A 361 -24.95 44.97 -0.47
CA LEU A 361 -24.16 44.08 -1.34
C LEU A 361 -22.66 44.19 -1.09
N THR A 362 -22.14 45.41 -0.92
CA THR A 362 -20.71 45.64 -0.58
C THR A 362 -20.37 45.07 0.77
N LEU A 363 -21.27 45.19 1.76
CA LEU A 363 -21.08 44.57 3.09
C LEU A 363 -21.03 43.05 2.99
N LEU A 364 -22.01 42.42 2.32
CA LEU A 364 -22.06 40.94 2.15
C LEU A 364 -20.85 40.42 1.38
N ASP A 365 -20.41 41.17 0.36
CA ASP A 365 -19.21 40.80 -0.40
C ASP A 365 -17.93 40.84 0.44
N SER A 366 -17.78 41.85 1.32
CA SER A 366 -16.63 41.93 2.25
C SER A 366 -16.59 40.69 3.20
N TYR A 367 -17.71 40.20 3.68
CA TYR A 367 -17.80 39.02 4.47
C TYR A 367 -17.47 37.74 3.69
N ARG A 368 -17.94 37.64 2.43
CA ARG A 368 -17.64 36.51 1.53
C ARG A 368 -16.17 36.47 1.20
N SER A 369 -15.55 37.60 0.90
CA SER A 369 -14.11 37.70 0.63
C SER A 369 -13.28 37.28 1.82
N THR A 370 -13.65 37.69 3.04
CA THR A 370 -12.95 37.30 4.28
C THR A 370 -13.06 35.77 4.49
N LEU A 371 -14.26 35.19 4.35
CA LEU A 371 -14.48 33.75 4.50
C LEU A 371 -13.63 32.96 3.50
N ASN A 372 -13.62 33.38 2.22
CA ASN A 372 -12.84 32.72 1.17
C ASN A 372 -11.34 32.79 1.45
N ALA A 373 -10.82 33.94 1.88
CA ALA A 373 -9.40 34.11 2.21
C ALA A 373 -8.99 33.24 3.41
N GLN A 374 -9.78 33.21 4.49
CA GLN A 374 -9.54 32.37 5.65
C GLN A 374 -9.57 30.88 5.29
N SER A 375 -10.59 30.43 4.55
CA SER A 375 -10.70 29.05 4.10
C SER A 375 -9.53 28.63 3.20
N ALA A 376 -9.13 29.46 2.27
CA ALA A 376 -7.99 29.21 1.39
C ALA A 376 -6.66 29.14 2.18
N HIS A 377 -6.46 30.04 3.15
CA HIS A 377 -5.28 30.04 4.00
C HIS A 377 -5.18 28.77 4.86
N ILE A 378 -6.26 28.31 5.47
CA ILE A 378 -6.30 27.03 6.21
C ILE A 378 -5.93 25.87 5.28
N SER A 379 -6.49 25.85 4.07
CA SER A 379 -6.25 24.80 3.10
C SER A 379 -4.77 24.73 2.64
N VAL A 380 -4.15 25.89 2.35
CA VAL A 380 -2.72 25.90 1.95
C VAL A 380 -1.79 25.48 3.10
N LYS A 381 -2.10 25.84 4.34
CA LYS A 381 -1.35 25.34 5.52
C LYS A 381 -1.38 23.83 5.62
N ARG A 382 -2.55 23.22 5.45
CA ARG A 382 -2.67 21.76 5.41
C ARG A 382 -1.90 21.17 4.22
N GLN A 383 -1.95 21.80 3.04
CA GLN A 383 -1.22 21.35 1.86
C GLN A 383 0.31 21.38 2.09
N LEU A 384 0.85 22.40 2.76
CA LEU A 384 2.27 22.46 3.15
C LEU A 384 2.67 21.28 4.04
N LEU A 385 1.85 20.96 5.05
CA LEU A 385 2.10 19.81 5.94
C LEU A 385 2.02 18.49 5.17
N THR A 386 1.04 18.34 4.29
CA THR A 386 0.91 17.16 3.43
C THR A 386 2.09 17.02 2.48
N ASN A 387 2.55 18.12 1.90
CA ASN A 387 3.72 18.14 1.03
C ASN A 387 4.98 17.70 1.79
N ARG A 388 5.13 18.11 3.06
CA ARG A 388 6.22 17.65 3.91
C ARG A 388 6.16 16.15 4.18
N ILE A 389 4.97 15.59 4.47
CA ILE A 389 4.80 14.14 4.62
C ILE A 389 5.17 13.41 3.33
N ASN A 390 4.74 13.94 2.18
CA ASN A 390 5.07 13.38 0.87
C ASN A 390 6.58 13.41 0.60
N LEU A 391 7.30 14.44 1.07
CA LEU A 391 8.75 14.49 0.97
C LEU A 391 9.40 13.35 1.76
N TYR A 392 9.01 13.15 3.02
CA TYR A 392 9.51 12.02 3.80
C TYR A 392 9.22 10.67 3.15
N LEU A 393 8.03 10.51 2.58
CA LEU A 393 7.64 9.30 1.86
C LEU A 393 8.50 9.10 0.60
N ALA A 394 8.69 10.17 -0.19
CA ALA A 394 9.49 10.15 -1.41
C ALA A 394 10.97 9.86 -1.15
N LEU A 395 11.50 10.26 0.00
CA LEU A 395 12.87 9.96 0.44
C LEU A 395 13.03 8.56 1.06
N GLY A 396 11.95 7.78 1.17
CA GLY A 396 11.98 6.42 1.72
C GLY A 396 11.90 6.36 3.25
N GLY A 397 11.55 7.47 3.93
CA GLY A 397 11.55 7.56 5.39
C GLY A 397 12.94 7.70 5.98
N GLY A 398 13.03 7.88 7.31
CA GLY A 398 14.34 7.80 8.02
C GLY A 398 15.26 9.02 7.84
N VAL A 399 14.70 10.23 7.62
CA VAL A 399 15.46 11.49 7.55
C VAL A 399 15.37 12.22 8.88
#